data_2a549bccd95e4cbcd6325f7b6b433c5b
#
_entry.id   2a549bccd95e4cbcd6325f7b6b433c5b
#
_cell.length_a   1.000
_cell.length_b   1.000
_cell.length_c   1.000
_cell.angle_alpha   90.00
_cell.angle_beta   90.00
_cell.angle_gamma   90.00
#
_symmetry.space_group_name_H-M   'P 1'
#
loop_
_entity.id
_entity.type
_entity.pdbx_description
1 polymer ?
#
loop_
_entity_poly.entity_id
_entity_poly.type
_entity_poly.pdbx_seq_one_letter_code
_entity_poly.pdbx_strand_id
1 'polypeptide(L)'
;MKRMLKRFAGWICLGLLLNAAGIALAQDYPTKPVRIVAGFPPGSSADLVSRIMADQLARQLGGQVVVVNTVGASGTIAAGAVAKANADGYTLLLTTSVLMLSPHLYKSVPYDALKSFTPIARVGNTPFCIVVQSQSTMQSIRDVIAEAKAKPGSLNYGAGGSASTGWFAGALLNTMAKVEIQSVAYTGLPAALTALIGGQVHMVVSDLPSTIGHVRSGRLRMIAVTSAQRMDTLPEVPTVAESGLPGYEVVNWYGLLAPSALPGPVVERLQGAITAIFRSPDKALLDHFAGLGLIPPPLNTPEQFADYLRADFEFWKKLVADTGVKPN
;
A
#
# COMPACT_ATOMS: atom_id res chain seq x y z
N MET A 1 -10.54 -62.96 -7.52
CA MET A 1 -9.99 -61.99 -8.50
C MET A 1 -11.03 -60.92 -8.93
N LYS A 2 -12.22 -61.27 -9.43
CA LYS A 2 -13.21 -60.29 -9.93
C LYS A 2 -13.77 -59.31 -8.88
N ARG A 3 -13.83 -59.68 -7.57
CA ARG A 3 -14.30 -58.77 -6.51
C ARG A 3 -13.27 -57.74 -6.04
N MET A 4 -11.97 -58.02 -6.18
CA MET A 4 -10.89 -57.02 -5.88
C MET A 4 -10.78 -55.98 -6.99
N LEU A 5 -10.92 -56.34 -8.26
CA LEU A 5 -10.89 -55.37 -9.38
C LEU A 5 -12.02 -54.34 -9.29
N LYS A 6 -13.24 -54.75 -8.86
CA LYS A 6 -14.37 -53.81 -8.69
C LYS A 6 -14.18 -52.82 -7.53
N ARG A 7 -13.47 -53.21 -6.47
CA ARG A 7 -13.13 -52.30 -5.36
C ARG A 7 -12.04 -51.27 -5.78
N PHE A 8 -11.04 -51.71 -6.53
CA PHE A 8 -9.98 -50.78 -7.05
C PHE A 8 -10.56 -49.78 -8.07
N ALA A 9 -11.46 -50.20 -8.96
CA ALA A 9 -12.11 -49.29 -9.89
C ALA A 9 -12.97 -48.23 -9.19
N GLY A 10 -13.65 -48.58 -8.07
CA GLY A 10 -14.42 -47.64 -7.27
C GLY A 10 -13.57 -46.53 -6.60
N TRP A 11 -12.37 -46.88 -6.14
CA TRP A 11 -11.46 -45.90 -5.53
C TRP A 11 -10.84 -44.94 -6.54
N ILE A 12 -10.55 -45.43 -7.77
CA ILE A 12 -10.05 -44.60 -8.87
C ILE A 12 -11.12 -43.60 -9.33
N CYS A 13 -12.39 -44.06 -9.47
CA CYS A 13 -13.50 -43.18 -9.83
C CYS A 13 -13.78 -42.13 -8.74
N LEU A 14 -13.67 -42.46 -7.45
CA LEU A 14 -13.85 -41.53 -6.36
C LEU A 14 -12.73 -40.46 -6.30
N GLY A 15 -11.47 -40.84 -6.60
CA GLY A 15 -10.35 -39.93 -6.69
C GLY A 15 -10.45 -38.97 -7.90
N LEU A 16 -10.98 -39.41 -9.02
CA LEU A 16 -11.23 -38.58 -10.20
C LEU A 16 -12.38 -37.60 -10.01
N LEU A 17 -13.42 -38.00 -9.29
CA LEU A 17 -14.56 -37.11 -8.94
C LEU A 17 -14.17 -36.00 -7.95
N LEU A 18 -13.26 -36.27 -7.00
CA LEU A 18 -12.75 -35.25 -6.06
C LEU A 18 -11.85 -34.21 -6.77
N ASN A 19 -11.07 -34.61 -7.77
CA ASN A 19 -10.28 -33.66 -8.57
C ASN A 19 -11.16 -32.85 -9.55
N ALA A 20 -12.22 -33.43 -10.11
CA ALA A 20 -13.15 -32.73 -11.00
C ALA A 20 -13.97 -31.65 -10.27
N ALA A 21 -14.32 -31.87 -9.00
CA ALA A 21 -15.03 -30.88 -8.18
C ALA A 21 -14.19 -29.62 -7.87
N GLY A 22 -12.86 -29.77 -7.76
CA GLY A 22 -11.93 -28.63 -7.57
C GLY A 22 -11.79 -27.74 -8.82
N ILE A 23 -11.89 -28.33 -10.01
CA ILE A 23 -11.77 -27.62 -11.29
C ILE A 23 -13.06 -26.85 -11.63
N ALA A 24 -14.23 -27.39 -11.26
CA ALA A 24 -15.51 -26.75 -11.54
C ALA A 24 -15.72 -25.45 -10.76
N LEU A 25 -15.17 -25.32 -9.54
CA LEU A 25 -15.31 -24.12 -8.71
C LEU A 25 -14.53 -22.91 -9.26
N ALA A 26 -13.51 -23.12 -10.08
CA ALA A 26 -12.69 -22.04 -10.63
C ALA A 26 -13.24 -21.48 -11.95
N GLN A 27 -14.02 -22.25 -12.70
CA GLN A 27 -14.60 -21.80 -13.97
C GLN A 27 -15.72 -20.76 -13.78
N ASP A 28 -16.42 -20.79 -12.64
CA ASP A 28 -17.55 -19.89 -12.35
C ASP A 28 -17.17 -18.70 -11.43
N TYR A 29 -15.91 -18.59 -10.99
CA TYR A 29 -15.49 -17.48 -10.13
C TYR A 29 -15.25 -16.21 -10.96
N PRO A 30 -15.87 -15.04 -10.57
CA PRO A 30 -16.79 -14.82 -9.45
C PRO A 30 -18.26 -15.01 -9.84
N THR A 31 -19.09 -15.60 -8.95
CA THR A 31 -20.56 -15.73 -9.11
C THR A 31 -21.34 -14.68 -8.31
N LYS A 32 -20.66 -13.91 -7.45
CA LYS A 32 -21.19 -12.81 -6.62
C LYS A 32 -20.18 -11.68 -6.57
N PRO A 33 -20.55 -10.47 -6.13
CA PRO A 33 -19.63 -9.33 -6.06
C PRO A 33 -18.39 -9.64 -5.20
N VAL A 34 -17.20 -9.31 -5.73
CA VAL A 34 -15.93 -9.34 -5.01
C VAL A 34 -15.76 -8.02 -4.28
N ARG A 35 -15.36 -8.04 -3.01
CA ARG A 35 -15.11 -6.85 -2.21
C ARG A 35 -13.62 -6.63 -2.05
N ILE A 36 -13.15 -5.44 -2.38
CA ILE A 36 -11.81 -4.95 -2.03
C ILE A 36 -11.96 -4.07 -0.78
N VAL A 37 -11.40 -4.52 0.33
CA VAL A 37 -11.35 -3.77 1.58
C VAL A 37 -10.11 -2.89 1.57
N ALA A 38 -10.31 -1.56 1.71
CA ALA A 38 -9.25 -0.56 1.83
C ALA A 38 -9.21 -0.01 3.26
N GLY A 39 -8.03 0.00 3.88
CA GLY A 39 -7.86 0.38 5.29
C GLY A 39 -7.81 1.89 5.57
N PHE A 40 -8.05 2.73 4.56
CA PHE A 40 -7.92 4.18 4.63
C PHE A 40 -9.18 4.89 4.14
N PRO A 41 -9.38 6.19 4.50
CA PRO A 41 -10.59 6.92 4.13
C PRO A 41 -10.70 7.13 2.61
N PRO A 42 -11.93 7.39 2.12
CA PRO A 42 -12.14 7.79 0.74
C PRO A 42 -11.26 8.97 0.33
N GLY A 43 -10.74 8.94 -0.91
CA GLY A 43 -9.83 9.95 -1.44
C GLY A 43 -8.37 9.78 -1.00
N SER A 44 -8.05 8.81 -0.14
CA SER A 44 -6.66 8.40 0.10
C SER A 44 -6.10 7.63 -1.10
N SER A 45 -4.78 7.54 -1.21
CA SER A 45 -4.12 6.78 -2.27
C SER A 45 -4.56 5.31 -2.33
N ALA A 46 -4.70 4.66 -1.19
CA ALA A 46 -5.18 3.28 -1.12
C ALA A 46 -6.63 3.14 -1.64
N ASP A 47 -7.52 4.10 -1.36
CA ASP A 47 -8.87 4.14 -1.92
C ASP A 47 -8.84 4.37 -3.44
N LEU A 48 -8.04 5.32 -3.92
CA LEU A 48 -7.90 5.61 -5.35
C LEU A 48 -7.39 4.39 -6.13
N VAL A 49 -6.31 3.75 -5.65
CA VAL A 49 -5.77 2.53 -6.26
C VAL A 49 -6.78 1.38 -6.17
N SER A 50 -7.52 1.25 -5.06
CA SER A 50 -8.57 0.23 -4.92
C SER A 50 -9.65 0.38 -5.98
N ARG A 51 -10.11 1.60 -6.26
CA ARG A 51 -11.14 1.87 -7.28
C ARG A 51 -10.64 1.61 -8.68
N ILE A 52 -9.42 2.03 -9.00
CA ILE A 52 -8.78 1.71 -10.29
C ILE A 52 -8.70 0.19 -10.47
N MET A 53 -8.23 -0.53 -9.46
CA MET A 53 -8.12 -1.99 -9.54
C MET A 53 -9.49 -2.67 -9.56
N ALA A 54 -10.49 -2.15 -8.86
CA ALA A 54 -11.86 -2.69 -8.90
C ALA A 54 -12.46 -2.60 -10.30
N ASP A 55 -12.33 -1.46 -10.98
CA ASP A 55 -12.81 -1.26 -12.33
C ASP A 55 -12.09 -2.18 -13.33
N GLN A 56 -10.79 -2.32 -13.23
CA GLN A 56 -9.99 -3.18 -14.09
C GLN A 56 -10.29 -4.67 -13.84
N LEU A 57 -10.37 -5.10 -12.57
CA LEU A 57 -10.70 -6.48 -12.22
C LEU A 57 -12.13 -6.85 -12.61
N ALA A 58 -13.10 -5.94 -12.49
CA ALA A 58 -14.46 -6.19 -12.91
C ALA A 58 -14.54 -6.57 -14.41
N ARG A 59 -13.77 -5.87 -15.26
CA ARG A 59 -13.66 -6.18 -16.70
C ARG A 59 -13.01 -7.54 -16.96
N GLN A 60 -11.89 -7.84 -16.26
CA GLN A 60 -11.13 -9.08 -16.46
C GLN A 60 -11.82 -10.33 -15.91
N LEU A 61 -12.54 -10.17 -14.80
CA LEU A 61 -13.24 -11.28 -14.16
C LEU A 61 -14.64 -11.51 -14.73
N GLY A 62 -15.22 -10.50 -15.40
CA GLY A 62 -16.61 -10.56 -15.92
C GLY A 62 -17.64 -10.47 -14.80
N GLY A 63 -17.29 -9.86 -13.64
CA GLY A 63 -18.15 -9.75 -12.48
C GLY A 63 -17.97 -8.42 -11.73
N GLN A 64 -18.90 -8.12 -10.83
CA GLN A 64 -18.85 -6.89 -10.05
C GLN A 64 -17.72 -6.93 -9.01
N VAL A 65 -16.94 -5.85 -8.93
CA VAL A 65 -15.93 -5.63 -7.88
C VAL A 65 -16.24 -4.29 -7.19
N VAL A 66 -16.34 -4.29 -5.86
CA VAL A 66 -16.72 -3.12 -5.08
C VAL A 66 -15.66 -2.78 -4.03
N VAL A 67 -15.46 -1.49 -3.77
CA VAL A 67 -14.52 -1.02 -2.73
C VAL A 67 -15.27 -0.71 -1.45
N VAL A 68 -14.74 -1.18 -0.33
CA VAL A 68 -15.25 -0.93 1.03
C VAL A 68 -14.14 -0.33 1.88
N ASN A 69 -14.33 0.89 2.37
CA ASN A 69 -13.36 1.54 3.25
C ASN A 69 -13.62 1.14 4.71
N THR A 70 -12.63 0.51 5.36
CA THR A 70 -12.64 0.14 6.78
C THR A 70 -11.52 0.89 7.49
N VAL A 71 -11.80 2.10 7.92
CA VAL A 71 -10.80 3.04 8.44
C VAL A 71 -10.45 2.74 9.90
N GLY A 72 -9.17 2.86 10.25
CA GLY A 72 -8.71 2.86 11.64
C GLY A 72 -7.32 2.26 11.84
N ALA A 73 -6.62 2.76 12.85
CA ALA A 73 -5.28 2.34 13.27
C ALA A 73 -4.31 2.10 12.09
N SER A 74 -4.20 3.09 11.20
CA SER A 74 -3.37 3.05 9.98
C SER A 74 -3.63 1.82 9.09
N GLY A 75 -4.88 1.33 9.01
CA GLY A 75 -5.27 0.19 8.17
C GLY A 75 -5.21 -1.18 8.86
N THR A 76 -4.72 -1.27 10.10
CA THR A 76 -4.61 -2.55 10.81
C THR A 76 -5.97 -3.16 11.15
N ILE A 77 -7.02 -2.34 11.32
CA ILE A 77 -8.39 -2.82 11.53
C ILE A 77 -8.89 -3.55 10.27
N ALA A 78 -8.71 -2.95 9.11
CA ALA A 78 -9.08 -3.57 7.83
C ALA A 78 -8.32 -4.87 7.59
N ALA A 79 -7.00 -4.86 7.80
CA ALA A 79 -6.15 -6.04 7.66
C ALA A 79 -6.61 -7.17 8.60
N GLY A 80 -6.88 -6.86 9.88
CA GLY A 80 -7.39 -7.83 10.85
C GLY A 80 -8.77 -8.38 10.51
N ALA A 81 -9.66 -7.57 9.92
CA ALA A 81 -10.97 -8.02 9.46
C ALA A 81 -10.84 -8.99 8.27
N VAL A 82 -9.98 -8.66 7.28
CA VAL A 82 -9.74 -9.54 6.13
C VAL A 82 -9.02 -10.82 6.55
N ALA A 83 -8.04 -10.76 7.44
CA ALA A 83 -7.34 -11.95 7.95
C ALA A 83 -8.28 -13.01 8.54
N LYS A 84 -9.46 -12.59 9.04
CA LYS A 84 -10.50 -13.45 9.64
C LYS A 84 -11.66 -13.76 8.68
N ALA A 85 -11.66 -13.21 7.47
CA ALA A 85 -12.71 -13.45 6.50
C ALA A 85 -12.59 -14.85 5.87
N ASN A 86 -13.66 -15.31 5.20
CA ASN A 86 -13.63 -16.57 4.48
C ASN A 86 -12.59 -16.54 3.35
N ALA A 87 -11.80 -17.58 3.22
CA ALA A 87 -10.81 -17.76 2.15
C ALA A 87 -11.48 -18.28 0.87
N ASP A 88 -12.49 -17.55 0.36
CA ASP A 88 -13.27 -17.91 -0.83
C ASP A 88 -13.03 -16.98 -2.03
N GLY A 89 -12.14 -15.99 -1.88
CA GLY A 89 -11.80 -15.01 -2.91
C GLY A 89 -12.75 -13.81 -3.02
N TYR A 90 -13.84 -13.77 -2.27
CA TYR A 90 -14.82 -12.68 -2.34
C TYR A 90 -14.53 -11.52 -1.37
N THR A 91 -13.53 -11.64 -0.54
CA THR A 91 -13.03 -10.55 0.31
C THR A 91 -11.53 -10.44 0.13
N LEU A 92 -11.08 -9.35 -0.48
CA LEU A 92 -9.68 -9.05 -0.76
C LEU A 92 -9.26 -7.84 0.06
N LEU A 93 -7.99 -7.76 0.42
CA LEU A 93 -7.38 -6.61 1.05
C LEU A 93 -6.53 -5.88 0.01
N LEU A 94 -6.81 -4.61 -0.25
CA LEU A 94 -5.82 -3.72 -0.84
C LEU A 94 -5.14 -2.95 0.29
N THR A 95 -3.84 -3.13 0.39
CA THR A 95 -3.01 -2.56 1.44
C THR A 95 -1.71 -1.97 0.90
N THR A 96 -0.93 -1.43 1.79
CA THR A 96 0.32 -0.73 1.49
C THR A 96 1.45 -1.27 2.39
N SER A 97 2.64 -0.71 2.28
CA SER A 97 3.80 -1.02 3.13
C SER A 97 3.49 -0.98 4.63
N VAL A 98 2.43 -0.30 5.04
CA VAL A 98 1.96 -0.26 6.42
C VAL A 98 1.62 -1.64 6.98
N LEU A 99 1.24 -2.61 6.14
CA LEU A 99 0.98 -3.99 6.56
C LEU A 99 2.22 -4.64 7.19
N MET A 100 3.39 -4.38 6.61
CA MET A 100 4.69 -4.90 7.08
C MET A 100 5.30 -4.02 8.16
N LEU A 101 5.04 -2.72 8.13
CA LEU A 101 5.57 -1.74 9.10
C LEU A 101 4.85 -1.79 10.45
N SER A 102 3.52 -1.91 10.47
CA SER A 102 2.71 -1.79 11.68
C SER A 102 3.08 -2.75 12.82
N PRO A 103 3.45 -4.03 12.56
CA PRO A 103 3.89 -4.94 13.63
C PRO A 103 5.12 -4.45 14.42
N HIS A 104 5.90 -3.54 13.84
CA HIS A 104 7.09 -2.97 14.48
C HIS A 104 6.80 -1.64 15.21
N LEU A 105 5.63 -1.03 14.95
CA LEU A 105 5.24 0.27 15.52
C LEU A 105 4.10 0.19 16.53
N TYR A 106 3.32 -0.89 16.55
CA TYR A 106 2.27 -1.13 17.53
C TYR A 106 2.68 -2.26 18.48
N LYS A 107 2.28 -2.16 19.75
CA LYS A 107 2.46 -3.25 20.74
C LYS A 107 1.81 -4.57 20.29
N SER A 108 0.70 -4.48 19.56
CA SER A 108 0.05 -5.64 18.93
C SER A 108 -0.77 -5.20 17.73
N VAL A 109 -0.84 -6.08 16.73
CA VAL A 109 -1.74 -5.95 15.58
C VAL A 109 -2.62 -7.21 15.48
N PRO A 110 -3.86 -7.11 14.94
CA PRO A 110 -4.81 -8.24 14.95
C PRO A 110 -4.57 -9.25 13.81
N TYR A 111 -3.33 -9.38 13.32
CA TYR A 111 -2.91 -10.30 12.25
C TYR A 111 -1.42 -10.64 12.36
N ASP A 112 -1.02 -11.73 11.76
CA ASP A 112 0.38 -12.04 11.44
C ASP A 112 0.65 -11.57 10.00
N ALA A 113 1.58 -10.61 9.82
CA ALA A 113 1.82 -9.98 8.54
C ALA A 113 2.27 -10.96 7.44
N LEU A 114 2.92 -12.07 7.80
CA LEU A 114 3.47 -13.05 6.87
C LEU A 114 2.62 -14.31 6.71
N LYS A 115 1.69 -14.59 7.66
CA LYS A 115 0.94 -15.87 7.68
C LYS A 115 -0.56 -15.69 7.52
N SER A 116 -1.12 -14.52 7.85
CA SER A 116 -2.57 -14.32 7.81
C SER A 116 -3.14 -14.08 6.42
N PHE A 117 -2.29 -13.95 5.41
CA PHE A 117 -2.71 -13.60 4.06
C PHE A 117 -2.10 -14.50 2.99
N THR A 118 -2.85 -14.69 1.91
CA THR A 118 -2.37 -15.19 0.62
C THR A 118 -2.06 -13.98 -0.26
N PRO A 119 -0.79 -13.68 -0.61
CA PRO A 119 -0.44 -12.63 -1.56
C PRO A 119 -0.99 -12.98 -2.95
N ILE A 120 -1.60 -12.00 -3.64
CA ILE A 120 -2.05 -12.18 -5.04
C ILE A 120 -1.10 -11.49 -5.99
N ALA A 121 -0.94 -10.17 -5.85
CA ALA A 121 0.01 -9.40 -6.65
C ALA A 121 0.29 -8.03 -6.03
N ARG A 122 1.49 -7.50 -6.28
CA ARG A 122 1.77 -6.08 -6.13
C ARG A 122 1.20 -5.35 -7.33
N VAL A 123 0.47 -4.25 -7.10
CA VAL A 123 -0.30 -3.55 -8.12
C VAL A 123 0.15 -2.10 -8.36
N GLY A 124 1.14 -1.61 -7.62
CA GLY A 124 1.70 -0.28 -7.82
C GLY A 124 2.76 0.05 -6.79
N ASN A 125 3.54 1.08 -7.10
CA ASN A 125 4.48 1.71 -6.17
C ASN A 125 4.32 3.23 -6.24
N THR A 126 4.67 3.93 -5.16
CA THR A 126 4.81 5.38 -5.14
C THR A 126 5.78 5.78 -4.04
N PRO A 127 6.68 6.74 -4.27
CA PRO A 127 7.40 7.36 -3.17
C PRO A 127 6.45 8.22 -2.34
N PHE A 128 6.85 8.55 -1.13
CA PHE A 128 6.29 9.69 -0.43
C PHE A 128 6.91 10.98 -0.96
N CYS A 129 6.27 12.09 -0.62
CA CYS A 129 6.78 13.42 -0.88
C CYS A 129 6.61 14.28 0.38
N ILE A 130 7.45 15.30 0.50
CA ILE A 130 7.33 16.32 1.54
C ILE A 130 6.79 17.55 0.88
N VAL A 131 5.65 18.02 1.39
CA VAL A 131 4.93 19.19 0.87
C VAL A 131 4.73 20.24 1.92
N VAL A 132 4.75 21.49 1.48
CA VAL A 132 4.49 22.70 2.25
C VAL A 132 3.44 23.56 1.55
N GLN A 133 2.90 24.58 2.22
CA GLN A 133 2.08 25.58 1.53
C GLN A 133 2.90 26.26 0.43
N SER A 134 2.26 26.63 -0.68
CA SER A 134 2.97 27.27 -1.82
C SER A 134 3.63 28.60 -1.44
N GLN A 135 3.07 29.36 -0.49
CA GLN A 135 3.62 30.60 0.06
C GLN A 135 4.64 30.39 1.19
N SER A 136 4.93 29.15 1.59
CA SER A 136 5.91 28.87 2.62
C SER A 136 7.30 29.41 2.27
N THR A 137 8.00 29.96 3.26
CA THR A 137 9.41 30.36 3.14
C THR A 137 10.35 29.16 3.05
N MET A 138 9.93 27.99 3.54
CA MET A 138 10.66 26.73 3.38
C MET A 138 10.47 26.19 1.96
N GLN A 139 11.51 26.28 1.15
CA GLN A 139 11.47 25.87 -0.27
C GLN A 139 12.21 24.58 -0.57
N SER A 140 12.93 24.06 0.41
CA SER A 140 13.75 22.85 0.31
C SER A 140 13.79 22.09 1.66
N ILE A 141 14.25 20.85 1.63
CA ILE A 141 14.54 20.08 2.86
C ILE A 141 15.63 20.74 3.68
N ARG A 142 16.58 21.43 3.04
CA ARG A 142 17.64 22.16 3.74
C ARG A 142 17.05 23.31 4.57
N ASP A 143 16.05 24.02 4.05
CA ASP A 143 15.38 25.10 4.80
C ASP A 143 14.61 24.53 6.00
N VAL A 144 13.91 23.40 5.81
CA VAL A 144 13.23 22.71 6.92
C VAL A 144 14.22 22.31 8.01
N ILE A 145 15.34 21.71 7.65
CA ILE A 145 16.38 21.29 8.59
C ILE A 145 17.00 22.50 9.29
N ALA A 146 17.28 23.57 8.56
CA ALA A 146 17.86 24.80 9.10
C ALA A 146 16.92 25.46 10.13
N GLU A 147 15.62 25.61 9.80
CA GLU A 147 14.61 26.16 10.73
C GLU A 147 14.43 25.28 11.95
N ALA A 148 14.34 23.94 11.78
CA ALA A 148 14.20 23.00 12.88
C ALA A 148 15.42 23.00 13.83
N LYS A 149 16.64 23.24 13.31
CA LYS A 149 17.85 23.40 14.12
C LYS A 149 17.90 24.75 14.83
N ALA A 150 17.47 25.82 14.17
CA ALA A 150 17.45 27.16 14.75
C ALA A 150 16.42 27.29 15.88
N LYS A 151 15.28 26.59 15.73
CA LYS A 151 14.16 26.63 16.69
C LYS A 151 13.62 25.21 16.94
N PRO A 152 14.29 24.40 17.77
CA PRO A 152 13.85 23.05 18.08
C PRO A 152 12.39 23.00 18.57
N GLY A 153 11.60 22.05 18.04
CA GLY A 153 10.20 21.86 18.40
C GLY A 153 9.22 22.90 17.83
N SER A 154 9.68 23.92 17.09
CA SER A 154 8.80 24.93 16.49
C SER A 154 8.04 24.44 15.26
N LEU A 155 8.59 23.46 14.55
CA LEU A 155 7.95 22.89 13.38
C LEU A 155 7.15 21.64 13.72
N ASN A 156 6.09 21.42 12.94
CA ASN A 156 5.32 20.19 12.99
C ASN A 156 5.02 19.69 11.58
N TYR A 157 4.79 18.37 11.46
CA TYR A 157 4.36 17.74 10.22
C TYR A 157 3.09 16.90 10.43
N GLY A 158 2.18 16.97 9.46
CA GLY A 158 1.00 16.14 9.42
C GLY A 158 1.30 14.78 8.79
N ALA A 159 0.67 13.74 9.32
CA ALA A 159 0.70 12.38 8.78
C ALA A 159 -0.70 11.76 8.78
N GLY A 160 -0.93 10.80 7.90
CA GLY A 160 -2.22 10.13 7.72
C GLY A 160 -2.56 9.08 8.79
N GLY A 161 -1.99 9.22 9.98
CA GLY A 161 -2.19 8.35 11.15
C GLY A 161 -0.90 8.21 11.95
N SER A 162 -1.01 7.98 13.26
CA SER A 162 0.11 7.53 14.08
C SER A 162 0.57 6.16 13.59
N ALA A 163 1.88 5.95 13.50
CA ALA A 163 2.47 4.72 12.97
C ALA A 163 2.10 4.41 11.50
N SER A 164 1.68 5.41 10.70
CA SER A 164 1.60 5.29 9.24
C SER A 164 3.00 5.38 8.62
N THR A 165 3.14 4.93 7.37
CA THR A 165 4.43 5.02 6.66
C THR A 165 4.90 6.48 6.52
N GLY A 166 3.98 7.43 6.25
CA GLY A 166 4.30 8.86 6.22
C GLY A 166 4.73 9.43 7.57
N TRP A 167 4.11 8.96 8.67
CA TRP A 167 4.54 9.30 10.02
C TRP A 167 5.97 8.82 10.28
N PHE A 168 6.25 7.57 9.92
CA PHE A 168 7.58 6.98 10.08
C PHE A 168 8.63 7.70 9.21
N ALA A 169 8.28 8.07 7.97
CA ALA A 169 9.18 8.83 7.11
C ALA A 169 9.58 10.19 7.73
N GLY A 170 8.64 10.88 8.39
CA GLY A 170 8.95 12.08 9.16
C GLY A 170 9.85 11.80 10.37
N ALA A 171 9.63 10.71 11.09
CA ALA A 171 10.48 10.29 12.22
C ALA A 171 11.90 9.93 11.75
N LEU A 172 12.04 9.26 10.60
CA LEU A 172 13.33 8.97 9.98
C LEU A 172 14.07 10.25 9.61
N LEU A 173 13.36 11.25 9.04
CA LEU A 173 13.96 12.56 8.75
C LEU A 173 14.50 13.21 10.02
N ASN A 174 13.73 13.21 11.11
CA ASN A 174 14.18 13.73 12.41
C ASN A 174 15.47 13.05 12.88
N THR A 175 15.51 11.72 12.84
CA THR A 175 16.67 10.92 13.27
C THR A 175 17.91 11.23 12.43
N MET A 176 17.78 11.19 11.11
CA MET A 176 18.91 11.37 10.20
C MET A 176 19.43 12.81 10.19
N ALA A 177 18.53 13.81 10.27
CA ALA A 177 18.88 15.22 10.31
C ALA A 177 19.29 15.71 11.71
N LYS A 178 19.04 14.90 12.76
CA LYS A 178 19.23 15.26 14.18
C LYS A 178 18.46 16.53 14.53
N VAL A 179 17.16 16.54 14.20
CA VAL A 179 16.23 17.65 14.48
C VAL A 179 14.98 17.13 15.19
N GLU A 180 14.19 18.05 15.74
CA GLU A 180 12.92 17.76 16.40
C GLU A 180 11.79 18.49 15.68
N ILE A 181 11.07 17.77 14.80
CA ILE A 181 9.85 18.24 14.15
C ILE A 181 8.71 17.39 14.69
N GLN A 182 7.71 18.02 15.32
CA GLN A 182 6.62 17.33 16.00
C GLN A 182 5.66 16.67 15.00
N SER A 183 5.24 15.43 15.26
CA SER A 183 4.24 14.75 14.41
C SER A 183 2.82 15.08 14.89
N VAL A 184 1.91 15.36 13.94
CA VAL A 184 0.47 15.52 14.16
C VAL A 184 -0.25 14.45 13.33
N ALA A 185 -0.89 13.49 14.02
CA ALA A 185 -1.61 12.39 13.37
C ALA A 185 -3.05 12.82 13.04
N TYR A 186 -3.44 12.60 11.79
CA TYR A 186 -4.79 12.80 11.27
C TYR A 186 -5.45 11.45 10.94
N THR A 187 -6.77 11.45 10.72
CA THR A 187 -7.53 10.23 10.35
C THR A 187 -7.19 9.69 8.95
N GLY A 188 -6.35 10.40 8.19
CA GLY A 188 -5.88 10.03 6.85
C GLY A 188 -5.19 11.22 6.19
N LEU A 189 -4.50 10.97 5.07
CA LEU A 189 -3.80 12.02 4.32
C LEU A 189 -4.70 13.16 3.82
N PRO A 190 -5.95 12.93 3.36
CA PRO A 190 -6.82 14.04 2.97
C PRO A 190 -7.04 15.07 4.08
N ALA A 191 -7.20 14.62 5.33
CA ALA A 191 -7.34 15.52 6.49
C ALA A 191 -6.03 16.26 6.81
N ALA A 192 -4.88 15.58 6.74
CA ALA A 192 -3.57 16.19 6.94
C ALA A 192 -3.27 17.27 5.88
N LEU A 193 -3.58 17.01 4.62
CA LEU A 193 -3.38 17.96 3.52
C LEU A 193 -4.32 19.18 3.65
N THR A 194 -5.56 18.98 4.10
CA THR A 194 -6.48 20.08 4.42
C THR A 194 -5.93 20.95 5.55
N ALA A 195 -5.39 20.33 6.61
CA ALA A 195 -4.75 21.03 7.72
C ALA A 195 -3.52 21.83 7.26
N LEU A 196 -2.71 21.28 6.34
CA LEU A 196 -1.58 22.00 5.76
C LEU A 196 -2.04 23.22 4.94
N ILE A 197 -3.04 23.05 4.08
CA ILE A 197 -3.60 24.18 3.31
C ILE A 197 -4.15 25.26 4.24
N GLY A 198 -4.75 24.86 5.37
CA GLY A 198 -5.25 25.77 6.41
C GLY A 198 -4.18 26.35 7.35
N GLY A 199 -2.89 26.00 7.17
CA GLY A 199 -1.79 26.50 8.00
C GLY A 199 -1.72 25.93 9.43
N GLN A 200 -2.42 24.82 9.70
CA GLN A 200 -2.41 24.16 11.02
C GLN A 200 -1.14 23.35 11.25
N VAL A 201 -0.48 22.91 10.18
CA VAL A 201 0.84 22.25 10.21
C VAL A 201 1.76 22.91 9.19
N HIS A 202 3.06 22.78 9.39
CA HIS A 202 4.08 23.43 8.57
C HIS A 202 4.39 22.63 7.29
N MET A 203 4.32 21.31 7.36
CA MET A 203 4.53 20.41 6.25
C MET A 203 3.69 19.13 6.42
N VAL A 204 3.57 18.35 5.35
CA VAL A 204 2.98 17.00 5.39
C VAL A 204 3.91 16.03 4.67
N VAL A 205 4.11 14.86 5.26
CA VAL A 205 4.72 13.72 4.58
C VAL A 205 3.59 12.89 3.99
N SER A 206 3.42 12.96 2.68
CA SER A 206 2.27 12.43 1.95
C SER A 206 2.72 11.54 0.80
N ASP A 207 1.86 10.65 0.34
CA ASP A 207 2.05 9.96 -0.94
C ASP A 207 1.65 10.84 -2.13
N LEU A 208 2.21 10.54 -3.28
CA LEU A 208 1.97 11.31 -4.49
C LEU A 208 0.49 11.32 -4.92
N PRO A 209 -0.23 10.17 -4.96
CA PRO A 209 -1.61 10.16 -5.41
C PRO A 209 -2.54 11.09 -4.63
N SER A 210 -2.36 11.19 -3.31
CA SER A 210 -3.16 12.10 -2.48
C SER A 210 -2.78 13.57 -2.67
N THR A 211 -1.59 13.85 -3.18
CA THR A 211 -0.95 15.19 -3.13
C THR A 211 -0.92 15.91 -4.46
N ILE A 212 -0.72 15.18 -5.56
CA ILE A 212 -0.38 15.75 -6.86
C ILE A 212 -1.42 16.77 -7.38
N GLY A 213 -2.70 16.55 -7.09
CA GLY A 213 -3.77 17.49 -7.44
C GLY A 213 -3.64 18.84 -6.73
N HIS A 214 -3.18 18.86 -5.48
CA HIS A 214 -2.95 20.09 -4.72
C HIS A 214 -1.71 20.83 -5.20
N VAL A 215 -0.69 20.11 -5.63
CA VAL A 215 0.52 20.73 -6.22
C VAL A 215 0.21 21.32 -7.58
N ARG A 216 -0.46 20.58 -8.47
CA ARG A 216 -0.88 21.09 -9.80
C ARG A 216 -1.79 22.30 -9.74
N SER A 217 -2.65 22.40 -8.71
CA SER A 217 -3.52 23.55 -8.48
C SER A 217 -2.81 24.75 -7.81
N GLY A 218 -1.49 24.64 -7.53
CA GLY A 218 -0.70 25.71 -6.91
C GLY A 218 -1.00 25.97 -5.43
N ARG A 219 -1.79 25.10 -4.75
CA ARG A 219 -2.08 25.24 -3.32
C ARG A 219 -0.92 24.77 -2.45
N LEU A 220 -0.22 23.73 -2.88
CA LEU A 220 0.93 23.17 -2.19
C LEU A 220 2.15 23.18 -3.10
N ARG A 221 3.32 23.17 -2.48
CA ARG A 221 4.62 22.98 -3.12
C ARG A 221 5.23 21.67 -2.63
N MET A 222 5.72 20.85 -3.56
CA MET A 222 6.51 19.67 -3.25
C MET A 222 7.97 20.08 -3.18
N ILE A 223 8.62 19.83 -2.05
CA ILE A 223 10.01 20.22 -1.80
C ILE A 223 10.99 19.04 -1.84
N ALA A 224 10.51 17.81 -1.76
CA ALA A 224 11.29 16.60 -2.00
C ALA A 224 10.41 15.38 -2.23
N VAL A 225 10.98 14.36 -2.90
CA VAL A 225 10.47 12.97 -2.91
C VAL A 225 11.36 12.09 -2.03
N THR A 226 10.79 10.99 -1.53
CA THR A 226 11.45 10.10 -0.57
C THR A 226 12.10 8.87 -1.22
N SER A 227 12.05 8.76 -2.54
CA SER A 227 12.75 7.73 -3.31
C SER A 227 14.26 7.98 -3.32
N ALA A 228 15.05 6.92 -3.56
CA ALA A 228 16.51 7.01 -3.69
C ALA A 228 16.93 7.88 -4.89
N GLN A 229 16.11 7.90 -5.96
CA GLN A 229 16.33 8.67 -7.18
C GLN A 229 15.11 9.55 -7.45
N ARG A 230 15.32 10.65 -8.22
CA ARG A 230 14.22 11.50 -8.70
C ARG A 230 13.26 10.69 -9.55
N MET A 231 12.02 11.14 -9.60
CA MET A 231 11.02 10.54 -10.48
C MET A 231 11.15 11.12 -11.89
N ASP A 232 11.06 10.27 -12.91
CA ASP A 232 11.05 10.71 -14.32
C ASP A 232 9.89 11.65 -14.64
N THR A 233 8.76 11.49 -13.91
CA THR A 233 7.56 12.33 -14.05
C THR A 233 7.65 13.68 -13.31
N LEU A 234 8.64 13.86 -12.43
CA LEU A 234 8.89 15.06 -11.62
C LEU A 234 10.39 15.32 -11.48
N PRO A 235 11.12 15.50 -12.58
CA PRO A 235 12.59 15.59 -12.58
C PRO A 235 13.10 16.83 -11.84
N GLU A 236 12.27 17.87 -11.71
CA GLU A 236 12.59 19.10 -11.00
C GLU A 236 12.57 18.94 -9.47
N VAL A 237 11.89 17.91 -8.94
CA VAL A 237 11.77 17.69 -7.50
C VAL A 237 12.94 16.84 -7.00
N PRO A 238 13.80 17.39 -6.11
CA PRO A 238 14.94 16.64 -5.59
C PRO A 238 14.49 15.52 -4.65
N THR A 239 15.38 14.55 -4.42
CA THR A 239 15.16 13.56 -3.34
C THR A 239 15.60 14.14 -1.99
N VAL A 240 15.08 13.55 -0.90
CA VAL A 240 15.56 13.88 0.46
C VAL A 240 17.03 13.51 0.58
N ALA A 241 17.47 12.42 -0.05
CA ALA A 241 18.88 11.99 -0.06
C ALA A 241 19.81 13.04 -0.71
N GLU A 242 19.43 13.55 -1.89
CA GLU A 242 20.17 14.65 -2.58
C GLU A 242 20.17 15.95 -1.78
N SER A 243 19.17 16.14 -0.94
CA SER A 243 19.00 17.37 -0.14
C SER A 243 19.85 17.41 1.14
N GLY A 244 20.72 16.39 1.35
CA GLY A 244 21.68 16.36 2.45
C GLY A 244 21.50 15.22 3.46
N LEU A 245 20.64 14.25 3.15
CA LEU A 245 20.42 13.06 3.99
C LEU A 245 20.69 11.77 3.18
N PRO A 246 21.96 11.50 2.80
CA PRO A 246 22.29 10.34 1.97
C PRO A 246 21.82 9.03 2.62
N GLY A 247 21.23 8.16 1.83
CA GLY A 247 20.64 6.90 2.30
C GLY A 247 19.21 7.02 2.83
N TYR A 248 18.61 8.22 2.84
CA TYR A 248 17.18 8.36 3.14
C TYR A 248 16.36 7.78 1.99
N GLU A 249 15.57 6.76 2.28
CA GLU A 249 14.65 6.15 1.33
C GLU A 249 13.41 5.60 2.04
N VAL A 250 12.23 6.01 1.59
CA VAL A 250 10.94 5.46 2.00
C VAL A 250 10.03 5.39 0.79
N VAL A 251 9.71 4.18 0.33
CA VAL A 251 8.82 3.94 -0.81
C VAL A 251 7.61 3.14 -0.34
N ASN A 252 6.46 3.49 -0.85
CA ASN A 252 5.23 2.76 -0.61
C ASN A 252 4.93 1.83 -1.78
N TRP A 253 4.37 0.67 -1.48
CA TRP A 253 3.80 -0.22 -2.46
C TRP A 253 2.31 -0.41 -2.21
N TYR A 254 1.58 -0.80 -3.24
CA TYR A 254 0.19 -1.25 -3.15
C TYR A 254 0.12 -2.71 -3.55
N GLY A 255 -0.59 -3.51 -2.77
CA GLY A 255 -0.73 -4.94 -3.01
C GLY A 255 -2.13 -5.43 -2.74
N LEU A 256 -2.53 -6.42 -3.52
CA LEU A 256 -3.77 -7.15 -3.34
C LEU A 256 -3.48 -8.49 -2.67
N LEU A 257 -4.14 -8.74 -1.56
CA LEU A 257 -4.02 -9.96 -0.75
C LEU A 257 -5.41 -10.52 -0.47
N ALA A 258 -5.47 -11.82 -0.16
CA ALA A 258 -6.66 -12.50 0.31
C ALA A 258 -6.42 -13.09 1.71
N PRO A 259 -7.44 -13.56 2.45
CA PRO A 259 -7.24 -14.37 3.63
C PRO A 259 -6.35 -15.58 3.34
N SER A 260 -5.58 -16.03 4.34
CA SER A 260 -4.71 -17.22 4.19
C SER A 260 -5.51 -18.45 3.79
N ALA A 261 -4.83 -19.40 3.13
CA ALA A 261 -5.41 -20.66 2.63
C ALA A 261 -6.48 -20.48 1.51
N LEU A 262 -6.35 -19.40 0.71
CA LEU A 262 -7.18 -19.25 -0.50
C LEU A 262 -6.94 -20.44 -1.45
N PRO A 263 -7.99 -21.07 -2.04
CA PRO A 263 -7.83 -22.16 -2.98
C PRO A 263 -7.00 -21.77 -4.22
N GLY A 264 -6.07 -22.65 -4.62
CA GLY A 264 -5.15 -22.42 -5.73
C GLY A 264 -5.83 -21.92 -7.01
N PRO A 265 -6.92 -22.54 -7.49
CA PRO A 265 -7.64 -22.09 -8.69
C PRO A 265 -8.17 -20.64 -8.59
N VAL A 266 -8.55 -20.18 -7.39
CA VAL A 266 -9.00 -18.79 -7.18
C VAL A 266 -7.80 -17.83 -7.20
N VAL A 267 -6.65 -18.24 -6.60
CA VAL A 267 -5.39 -17.49 -6.69
C VAL A 267 -4.99 -17.28 -8.14
N GLU A 268 -4.97 -18.37 -8.94
CA GLU A 268 -4.63 -18.37 -10.37
C GLU A 268 -5.55 -17.45 -11.17
N ARG A 269 -6.86 -17.50 -10.90
CA ARG A 269 -7.86 -16.65 -11.59
C ARG A 269 -7.65 -15.17 -11.30
N LEU A 270 -7.43 -14.81 -10.02
CA LEU A 270 -7.16 -13.42 -9.60
C LEU A 270 -5.82 -12.93 -10.15
N GLN A 271 -4.77 -13.71 -9.99
CA GLN A 271 -3.43 -13.37 -10.46
C GLN A 271 -3.39 -13.26 -11.99
N GLY A 272 -4.06 -14.16 -12.70
CA GLY A 272 -4.19 -14.12 -14.18
C GLY A 272 -4.89 -12.84 -14.63
N ALA A 273 -5.97 -12.41 -13.94
CA ALA A 273 -6.65 -11.16 -14.22
C ALA A 273 -5.74 -9.94 -14.01
N ILE A 274 -4.98 -9.88 -12.92
CA ILE A 274 -4.03 -8.79 -12.65
C ILE A 274 -2.89 -8.79 -13.67
N THR A 275 -2.36 -9.97 -14.02
CA THR A 275 -1.33 -10.09 -15.04
C THR A 275 -1.82 -9.57 -16.40
N ALA A 276 -3.06 -9.87 -16.79
CA ALA A 276 -3.64 -9.38 -18.03
C ALA A 276 -3.76 -7.84 -18.02
N ILE A 277 -4.17 -7.24 -16.90
CA ILE A 277 -4.26 -5.79 -16.74
C ILE A 277 -2.91 -5.11 -16.99
N PHE A 278 -1.82 -5.61 -16.38
CA PHE A 278 -0.50 -4.96 -16.49
C PHE A 278 0.32 -5.40 -17.70
N ARG A 279 -0.02 -6.53 -18.35
CA ARG A 279 0.63 -6.93 -19.59
C ARG A 279 0.16 -6.12 -20.80
N SER A 280 -1.11 -5.72 -20.80
CA SER A 280 -1.71 -4.92 -21.86
C SER A 280 -2.61 -3.85 -21.25
N PRO A 281 -1.98 -2.84 -20.56
CA PRO A 281 -2.73 -1.80 -19.88
C PRO A 281 -3.51 -0.95 -20.90
N ASP A 282 -4.79 -0.70 -20.61
CA ASP A 282 -5.57 0.24 -21.41
C ASP A 282 -5.10 1.69 -21.16
N LYS A 283 -5.49 2.59 -22.10
CA LYS A 283 -5.10 4.00 -21.97
C LYS A 283 -5.61 4.63 -20.68
N ALA A 284 -6.78 4.25 -20.19
CA ALA A 284 -7.35 4.79 -18.96
C ALA A 284 -6.49 4.42 -17.73
N LEU A 285 -6.00 3.18 -17.66
CA LEU A 285 -5.08 2.75 -16.60
C LEU A 285 -3.78 3.54 -16.63
N LEU A 286 -3.19 3.69 -17.82
CA LEU A 286 -1.94 4.47 -18.00
C LEU A 286 -2.12 5.92 -17.60
N ASP A 287 -3.21 6.56 -18.04
CA ASP A 287 -3.54 7.95 -17.69
C ASP A 287 -3.77 8.12 -16.18
N HIS A 288 -4.45 7.17 -15.52
CA HIS A 288 -4.64 7.18 -14.07
C HIS A 288 -3.31 7.04 -13.33
N PHE A 289 -2.46 6.09 -13.73
CA PHE A 289 -1.16 5.89 -13.10
C PHE A 289 -0.27 7.13 -13.25
N ALA A 290 -0.14 7.64 -14.48
CA ALA A 290 0.63 8.86 -14.73
C ALA A 290 0.04 10.08 -14.00
N GLY A 291 -1.30 10.21 -14.02
CA GLY A 291 -2.02 11.29 -13.35
C GLY A 291 -1.79 11.34 -11.85
N LEU A 292 -1.64 10.18 -11.22
CA LEU A 292 -1.44 10.02 -9.78
C LEU A 292 0.03 9.86 -9.37
N GLY A 293 0.97 9.82 -10.32
CA GLY A 293 2.38 9.55 -10.03
C GLY A 293 2.62 8.14 -9.49
N LEU A 294 1.78 7.20 -9.90
CA LEU A 294 1.94 5.78 -9.60
C LEU A 294 2.92 5.14 -10.59
N ILE A 295 3.78 4.28 -10.09
CA ILE A 295 4.71 3.50 -10.88
C ILE A 295 4.14 2.08 -11.01
N PRO A 296 3.83 1.61 -12.23
CA PRO A 296 3.41 0.23 -12.42
C PRO A 296 4.47 -0.74 -11.86
N PRO A 297 4.06 -1.81 -11.17
CA PRO A 297 5.01 -2.80 -10.69
C PRO A 297 5.52 -3.63 -11.88
N PRO A 298 6.70 -4.26 -11.79
CA PRO A 298 7.02 -5.36 -12.68
C PRO A 298 5.98 -6.47 -12.51
N LEU A 299 5.68 -7.21 -13.58
CA LEU A 299 4.83 -8.40 -13.47
C LEU A 299 5.43 -9.34 -12.42
N ASN A 300 4.59 -9.79 -11.50
CA ASN A 300 5.02 -10.63 -10.37
C ASN A 300 4.03 -11.77 -10.14
N THR A 301 4.55 -12.93 -9.72
CA THR A 301 3.74 -14.04 -9.25
C THR A 301 3.38 -13.89 -7.78
N PRO A 302 2.39 -14.66 -7.26
CA PRO A 302 2.09 -14.69 -5.83
C PRO A 302 3.31 -15.02 -4.97
N GLU A 303 4.18 -15.95 -5.41
CA GLU A 303 5.40 -16.36 -4.71
C GLU A 303 6.43 -15.21 -4.69
N GLN A 304 6.65 -14.55 -5.82
CA GLN A 304 7.54 -13.39 -5.91
C GLN A 304 7.04 -12.25 -5.04
N PHE A 305 5.72 -12.05 -4.96
CA PHE A 305 5.17 -11.04 -4.05
C PHE A 305 5.31 -11.48 -2.58
N ALA A 306 5.15 -12.78 -2.26
CA ALA A 306 5.40 -13.30 -0.91
C ALA A 306 6.87 -13.10 -0.50
N ASP A 307 7.82 -13.35 -1.42
CA ASP A 307 9.26 -13.10 -1.18
C ASP A 307 9.52 -11.62 -0.91
N TYR A 308 8.92 -10.74 -1.72
CA TYR A 308 9.00 -9.30 -1.51
C TYR A 308 8.47 -8.89 -0.14
N LEU A 309 7.31 -9.41 0.29
CA LEU A 309 6.73 -9.09 1.60
C LEU A 309 7.64 -9.55 2.76
N ARG A 310 8.31 -10.71 2.64
CA ARG A 310 9.28 -11.17 3.64
C ARG A 310 10.48 -10.22 3.73
N ALA A 311 11.02 -9.81 2.59
CA ALA A 311 12.14 -8.86 2.55
C ALA A 311 11.73 -7.49 3.10
N ASP A 312 10.53 -7.01 2.76
CA ASP A 312 9.99 -5.73 3.23
C ASP A 312 9.74 -5.74 4.75
N PHE A 313 9.27 -6.87 5.31
CA PHE A 313 9.09 -7.02 6.75
C PHE A 313 10.43 -6.89 7.52
N GLU A 314 11.48 -7.56 7.06
CA GLU A 314 12.81 -7.45 7.68
C GLU A 314 13.46 -6.08 7.45
N PHE A 315 13.22 -5.46 6.29
CA PHE A 315 13.64 -4.08 6.02
C PHE A 315 13.04 -3.11 7.05
N TRP A 316 11.71 -3.15 7.26
CA TRP A 316 11.03 -2.29 8.23
C TRP A 316 11.47 -2.57 9.66
N LYS A 317 11.64 -3.83 10.03
CA LYS A 317 12.15 -4.22 11.35
C LYS A 317 13.50 -3.55 11.64
N LYS A 318 14.43 -3.66 10.69
CA LYS A 318 15.75 -3.05 10.81
C LYS A 318 15.65 -1.53 10.88
N LEU A 319 14.89 -0.93 9.97
CA LEU A 319 14.79 0.53 9.86
C LEU A 319 14.12 1.15 11.10
N VAL A 320 13.10 0.52 11.67
CA VAL A 320 12.48 0.96 12.94
C VAL A 320 13.48 0.86 14.09
N ALA A 321 14.26 -0.23 14.19
CA ALA A 321 15.28 -0.38 15.21
C ALA A 321 16.37 0.70 15.10
N ASP A 322 16.83 1.00 13.89
CA ASP A 322 17.87 2.01 13.63
C ASP A 322 17.40 3.44 13.98
N THR A 323 16.09 3.73 13.89
CA THR A 323 15.55 5.05 14.26
C THR A 323 15.32 5.23 15.76
N GLY A 324 15.31 4.15 16.53
CA GLY A 324 15.01 4.19 17.96
C GLY A 324 13.56 4.55 18.29
N VAL A 325 12.68 4.57 17.30
CA VAL A 325 11.22 4.78 17.49
C VAL A 325 10.65 3.65 18.33
N LYS A 326 9.97 4.00 19.43
CA LYS A 326 9.33 3.00 20.30
C LYS A 326 7.93 2.67 19.81
N PRO A 327 7.50 1.40 19.92
CA PRO A 327 6.12 1.02 19.65
C PRO A 327 5.11 1.78 20.53
N ASN A 328 4.02 2.20 19.91
CA ASN A 328 2.89 2.87 20.55
C ASN A 328 2.03 1.91 21.37
#